data_813917ce5d687849e969aebd33aeffb5
#
_entry.id   813917ce5d687849e969aebd33aeffb5
#
_cell.length_a   1.000
_cell.length_b   1.000
_cell.length_c   1.000
_cell.angle_alpha   90.00
_cell.angle_beta   90.00
_cell.angle_gamma   90.00
#
_symmetry.space_group_name_H-M   'P 1'
#
loop_
_entity.id
_entity.type
_entity.pdbx_description
1 polymer ?
#
loop_
_entity_poly.entity_id
_entity_poly.type
_entity_poly.pdbx_seq_one_letter_code
_entity_poly.pdbx_strand_id
1 'polypeptide(L)'
;MSKKGTKLGTASVLFAGAGAAALAVKKSRENAQKKAQQAASVQSAWRNTELGKNARNSKGIYYSSGNYEAFARPEKPEGVEEKNAYIVGSGLASLAAACFLVRDGQMPGERIHVLEAMDIAGGACDGINDPTRGYVMRGGREMEDHFECLWDLFRSIPSLEIPGASVLDEFYWLNKHDPNYSLCRATQKRGQDAHTDGKFSLSRKGCMEIMKLFMTRDEELYDKTIEDVFDDEVFDSTFWLYWRTMFAFENWHSALEMKLYFQRFLHHIGGLPDFSALKFTRYNQYESLILPMQRYLENAGVDFRFNTEVTNVLFEHRGGRKIATAIECRENGVEKGILLTEKDLVFVTNGSCTEGTIYGDQHHAPNGDAEVKTSGCWNLWKNIAKQDPAFGRPEKFCSDIAKTNWESATVTTLDDKIIPYITNICKRDPRSGKVVTGGIVSCQDSSWLLSWTINRQGQFKEQNPEQV
;
A
#
# COMPACT_ATOMS: atom_id res chain seq x y z
N MET A 1 -15.67 65.96 -29.50
CA MET A 1 -16.44 64.79 -30.00
C MET A 1 -15.97 63.54 -29.24
N SER A 2 -16.87 63.04 -28.44
CA SER A 2 -16.71 61.95 -27.50
C SER A 2 -16.60 60.62 -28.22
N LYS A 3 -15.72 59.71 -27.73
CA LYS A 3 -15.89 58.26 -27.90
C LYS A 3 -15.81 57.59 -26.54
N LYS A 4 -16.94 57.39 -25.90
CA LYS A 4 -17.16 56.40 -24.87
C LYS A 4 -17.24 55.04 -25.56
N GLY A 5 -16.22 54.21 -25.40
CA GLY A 5 -16.22 52.79 -25.81
C GLY A 5 -16.49 51.90 -24.59
N THR A 6 -17.50 51.12 -24.71
CA THR A 6 -18.14 50.21 -23.77
C THR A 6 -17.20 49.15 -23.24
N LYS A 7 -16.89 49.17 -21.95
CA LYS A 7 -16.30 48.04 -21.21
C LYS A 7 -17.42 47.26 -20.49
N LEU A 8 -18.21 46.51 -21.25
CA LEU A 8 -19.28 45.66 -20.66
C LEU A 8 -19.37 44.29 -21.31
N GLY A 9 -18.26 43.74 -21.82
CA GLY A 9 -18.29 42.45 -22.53
C GLY A 9 -17.51 41.30 -21.84
N THR A 10 -16.50 41.63 -21.02
CA THR A 10 -15.55 40.60 -20.52
C THR A 10 -15.97 39.97 -19.22
N ALA A 11 -16.69 40.65 -18.33
CA ALA A 11 -17.14 40.10 -17.08
C ALA A 11 -18.30 39.08 -17.25
N SER A 12 -19.20 39.33 -18.17
CA SER A 12 -20.35 38.44 -18.46
C SER A 12 -19.95 37.11 -19.08
N VAL A 13 -18.88 37.10 -19.89
CA VAL A 13 -18.35 35.86 -20.52
C VAL A 13 -17.60 34.99 -19.50
N LEU A 14 -16.90 35.59 -18.56
CA LEU A 14 -16.21 34.85 -17.47
C LEU A 14 -17.20 34.22 -16.50
N PHE A 15 -18.28 34.89 -16.14
CA PHE A 15 -19.32 34.33 -15.31
C PHE A 15 -20.14 33.22 -15.98
N ALA A 16 -20.38 33.35 -17.27
CA ALA A 16 -21.05 32.31 -18.05
C ALA A 16 -20.15 31.06 -18.21
N GLY A 17 -18.83 31.23 -18.38
CA GLY A 17 -17.86 30.14 -18.46
C GLY A 17 -17.72 29.40 -17.15
N ALA A 18 -17.65 30.09 -16.01
CA ALA A 18 -17.57 29.47 -14.70
C ALA A 18 -18.87 28.73 -14.33
N GLY A 19 -20.02 29.29 -14.66
CA GLY A 19 -21.32 28.64 -14.50
C GLY A 19 -21.48 27.39 -15.36
N ALA A 20 -21.01 27.43 -16.61
CA ALA A 20 -21.05 26.28 -17.52
C ALA A 20 -20.07 25.16 -17.04
N ALA A 21 -18.89 25.51 -16.56
CA ALA A 21 -17.93 24.55 -16.00
C ALA A 21 -18.48 23.91 -14.72
N ALA A 22 -19.06 24.69 -13.80
CA ALA A 22 -19.69 24.18 -12.57
C ALA A 22 -20.91 23.28 -12.87
N LEU A 23 -21.72 23.65 -13.87
CA LEU A 23 -22.84 22.82 -14.35
C LEU A 23 -22.34 21.53 -15.02
N ALA A 24 -21.25 21.57 -15.79
CA ALA A 24 -20.66 20.40 -16.41
C ALA A 24 -20.08 19.44 -15.35
N VAL A 25 -19.39 19.96 -14.33
CA VAL A 25 -18.87 19.17 -13.21
C VAL A 25 -20.01 18.56 -12.40
N LYS A 26 -21.07 19.34 -12.10
CA LYS A 26 -22.26 18.86 -11.40
C LYS A 26 -22.95 17.75 -12.21
N LYS A 27 -23.16 17.97 -13.49
CA LYS A 27 -23.78 17.00 -14.40
C LYS A 27 -22.93 15.75 -14.60
N SER A 28 -21.59 15.89 -14.59
CA SER A 28 -20.66 14.77 -14.61
C SER A 28 -20.74 13.94 -13.31
N ARG A 29 -20.81 14.58 -12.14
CA ARG A 29 -21.00 13.90 -10.84
C ARG A 29 -22.35 13.21 -10.76
N GLU A 30 -23.44 13.87 -11.18
CA GLU A 30 -24.79 13.28 -11.22
C GLU A 30 -24.86 12.10 -12.19
N ASN A 31 -24.18 12.17 -13.34
CA ASN A 31 -24.10 11.07 -14.28
C ASN A 31 -23.23 9.90 -13.74
N ALA A 32 -22.14 10.20 -13.03
CA ALA A 32 -21.32 9.20 -12.38
C ALA A 32 -22.10 8.49 -11.25
N GLN A 33 -22.85 9.25 -10.44
CA GLN A 33 -23.73 8.68 -9.39
C GLN A 33 -24.87 7.83 -10.01
N LYS A 34 -25.51 8.31 -11.08
CA LYS A 34 -26.54 7.53 -11.78
C LYS A 34 -25.98 6.25 -12.38
N LYS A 35 -24.79 6.32 -13.00
CA LYS A 35 -24.10 5.12 -13.52
C LYS A 35 -23.72 4.15 -12.41
N ALA A 36 -23.24 4.66 -11.27
CA ALA A 36 -22.93 3.86 -10.10
C ALA A 36 -24.19 3.18 -9.53
N GLN A 37 -25.28 3.92 -9.37
CA GLN A 37 -26.57 3.38 -8.93
C GLN A 37 -27.13 2.36 -9.93
N GLN A 38 -27.01 2.63 -11.22
CA GLN A 38 -27.44 1.72 -12.27
C GLN A 38 -26.57 0.46 -12.32
N ALA A 39 -25.25 0.58 -12.16
CA ALA A 39 -24.35 -0.56 -12.04
C ALA A 39 -24.64 -1.38 -10.78
N ALA A 40 -24.89 -0.75 -9.64
CA ALA A 40 -25.27 -1.42 -8.41
C ALA A 40 -26.63 -2.13 -8.52
N SER A 41 -27.61 -1.50 -9.19
CA SER A 41 -28.93 -2.10 -9.42
C SER A 41 -28.86 -3.27 -10.41
N VAL A 42 -28.07 -3.16 -11.48
CA VAL A 42 -27.81 -4.23 -12.43
C VAL A 42 -27.07 -5.37 -11.76
N GLN A 43 -26.08 -5.09 -10.93
CA GLN A 43 -25.33 -6.10 -10.18
C GLN A 43 -26.20 -6.80 -9.12
N SER A 44 -27.07 -6.04 -8.45
CA SER A 44 -28.05 -6.58 -7.50
C SER A 44 -29.13 -7.43 -8.24
N ALA A 45 -29.63 -6.93 -9.35
CA ALA A 45 -30.60 -7.66 -10.18
C ALA A 45 -29.97 -8.95 -10.75
N TRP A 46 -28.73 -8.87 -11.23
CA TRP A 46 -28.00 -10.04 -11.75
C TRP A 46 -27.76 -11.08 -10.65
N ARG A 47 -27.38 -10.64 -9.44
CA ARG A 47 -27.19 -11.55 -8.29
C ARG A 47 -28.43 -12.35 -7.92
N ASN A 48 -29.61 -11.83 -8.20
CA ASN A 48 -30.88 -12.47 -7.91
C ASN A 48 -31.41 -13.35 -9.05
N THR A 49 -30.79 -13.30 -10.22
CA THR A 49 -31.12 -14.21 -11.33
C THR A 49 -30.62 -15.63 -11.04
N GLU A 50 -31.21 -16.63 -11.71
CA GLU A 50 -30.71 -18.02 -11.66
C GLU A 50 -29.25 -18.09 -12.14
N LEU A 51 -28.90 -17.31 -13.17
CA LEU A 51 -27.52 -17.21 -13.66
C LEU A 51 -26.57 -16.63 -12.59
N GLY A 52 -26.97 -15.58 -11.88
CA GLY A 52 -26.19 -14.98 -10.81
C GLY A 52 -26.10 -15.87 -9.57
N LYS A 53 -27.15 -16.63 -9.25
CA LYS A 53 -27.11 -17.66 -8.20
C LYS A 53 -26.17 -18.81 -8.59
N ASN A 54 -26.25 -19.26 -9.83
CA ASN A 54 -25.37 -20.30 -10.37
C ASN A 54 -23.91 -19.80 -10.46
N ALA A 55 -23.67 -18.52 -10.80
CA ALA A 55 -22.33 -17.95 -10.82
C ALA A 55 -21.71 -17.84 -9.43
N ARG A 56 -22.48 -17.64 -8.37
CA ARG A 56 -22.00 -17.71 -6.98
C ARG A 56 -21.63 -19.14 -6.56
N ASN A 57 -22.30 -20.11 -7.12
CA ASN A 57 -22.11 -21.55 -6.86
C ASN A 57 -21.30 -22.22 -7.98
N SER A 58 -20.91 -21.52 -9.03
CA SER A 58 -20.13 -22.04 -10.13
C SER A 58 -18.64 -21.72 -9.91
N LYS A 59 -17.81 -22.47 -10.63
CA LYS A 59 -16.38 -22.17 -10.78
C LYS A 59 -16.18 -20.89 -11.62
N GLY A 60 -16.81 -19.80 -11.20
CA GLY A 60 -16.68 -18.51 -11.89
C GLY A 60 -15.22 -18.17 -12.11
N ILE A 61 -14.89 -17.49 -13.19
CA ILE A 61 -13.54 -17.03 -13.44
C ILE A 61 -13.38 -15.67 -12.76
N TYR A 62 -12.63 -15.72 -11.69
CA TYR A 62 -12.17 -14.53 -11.04
C TYR A 62 -10.65 -14.50 -11.16
N TYR A 63 -9.99 -13.82 -10.29
CA TYR A 63 -8.55 -13.75 -10.27
C TYR A 63 -8.00 -15.03 -9.66
N SER A 64 -7.15 -15.71 -10.40
CA SER A 64 -6.61 -17.01 -10.02
C SER A 64 -5.28 -16.84 -9.31
N SER A 65 -5.21 -17.23 -8.05
CA SER A 65 -3.95 -17.28 -7.31
C SER A 65 -3.84 -18.56 -6.48
N GLY A 66 -4.22 -19.69 -7.01
CA GLY A 66 -4.10 -20.96 -6.30
C GLY A 66 -5.34 -21.82 -6.31
N ASN A 67 -5.84 -22.23 -5.15
CA ASN A 67 -6.99 -23.14 -5.07
C ASN A 67 -8.30 -22.43 -5.47
N TYR A 68 -8.58 -22.49 -6.75
CA TYR A 68 -9.70 -21.81 -7.38
C TYR A 68 -11.07 -22.28 -6.86
N GLU A 69 -11.20 -23.55 -6.52
CA GLU A 69 -12.46 -24.09 -5.98
C GLU A 69 -12.80 -23.50 -4.61
N ALA A 70 -11.82 -23.49 -3.73
CA ALA A 70 -12.00 -22.92 -2.39
C ALA A 70 -12.33 -21.43 -2.45
N PHE A 71 -11.76 -20.72 -3.43
CA PHE A 71 -11.98 -19.31 -3.67
C PHE A 71 -13.38 -19.02 -4.26
N ALA A 72 -13.77 -19.77 -5.30
CA ALA A 72 -15.03 -19.52 -6.03
C ALA A 72 -16.25 -20.00 -5.25
N ARG A 73 -16.10 -21.02 -4.43
CA ARG A 73 -17.18 -21.67 -3.66
C ARG A 73 -16.67 -22.13 -2.31
N PRO A 74 -16.41 -21.20 -1.38
CA PRO A 74 -15.96 -21.56 -0.06
C PRO A 74 -17.04 -22.39 0.64
N GLU A 75 -16.64 -23.55 1.13
CA GLU A 75 -17.48 -24.39 1.98
C GLU A 75 -17.15 -24.08 3.44
N LYS A 76 -18.19 -23.95 4.27
CA LYS A 76 -17.99 -23.73 5.69
C LYS A 76 -17.25 -24.93 6.30
N PRO A 77 -16.04 -24.73 6.88
CA PRO A 77 -15.31 -25.81 7.51
C PRO A 77 -16.06 -26.38 8.72
N GLU A 78 -16.03 -27.71 8.87
CA GLU A 78 -16.62 -28.38 10.02
C GLU A 78 -16.00 -27.87 11.33
N GLY A 79 -16.82 -27.54 12.30
CA GLY A 79 -16.41 -27.08 13.63
C GLY A 79 -15.73 -25.72 13.64
N VAL A 80 -15.91 -24.88 12.60
CA VAL A 80 -15.31 -23.55 12.55
C VAL A 80 -15.84 -22.65 13.67
N GLU A 81 -17.07 -22.81 14.09
CA GLU A 81 -17.69 -22.07 15.20
C GLU A 81 -17.14 -22.43 16.58
N GLU A 82 -16.37 -23.52 16.69
CA GLU A 82 -15.70 -23.93 17.92
C GLU A 82 -14.26 -23.42 18.02
N LYS A 83 -13.74 -22.84 16.93
CA LYS A 83 -12.36 -22.34 16.85
C LYS A 83 -12.32 -20.85 17.19
N ASN A 84 -11.21 -20.41 17.80
CA ASN A 84 -10.86 -19.01 17.82
C ASN A 84 -9.71 -18.74 16.85
N ALA A 85 -9.65 -17.54 16.31
CA ALA A 85 -8.53 -17.06 15.51
C ALA A 85 -7.91 -15.84 16.19
N TYR A 86 -6.64 -15.95 16.50
CA TYR A 86 -5.85 -14.85 17.06
C TYR A 86 -4.92 -14.32 15.96
N ILE A 87 -5.07 -13.04 15.64
CA ILE A 87 -4.36 -12.38 14.57
C ILE A 87 -3.44 -11.33 15.19
N VAL A 88 -2.15 -11.51 15.02
CA VAL A 88 -1.12 -10.66 15.61
C VAL A 88 -0.79 -9.52 14.66
N GLY A 89 -1.07 -8.31 15.11
CA GLY A 89 -1.02 -7.08 14.33
C GLY A 89 -2.32 -6.81 13.58
N SER A 90 -2.47 -5.60 13.07
CA SER A 90 -3.62 -5.15 12.28
C SER A 90 -3.21 -4.51 10.94
N GLY A 91 -2.06 -4.89 10.41
CA GLY A 91 -1.65 -4.51 9.07
C GLY A 91 -2.53 -5.13 7.98
N LEU A 92 -2.27 -4.75 6.72
CA LEU A 92 -3.07 -5.19 5.57
C LEU A 92 -3.24 -6.72 5.49
N ALA A 93 -2.16 -7.48 5.72
CA ALA A 93 -2.20 -8.94 5.67
C ALA A 93 -3.04 -9.54 6.81
N SER A 94 -2.94 -8.99 8.01
CA SER A 94 -3.72 -9.39 9.18
C SER A 94 -5.21 -9.14 8.95
N LEU A 95 -5.57 -7.94 8.54
CA LEU A 95 -6.96 -7.58 8.26
C LEU A 95 -7.53 -8.40 7.10
N ALA A 96 -6.72 -8.68 6.07
CA ALA A 96 -7.12 -9.56 4.98
C ALA A 96 -7.40 -10.98 5.48
N ALA A 97 -6.54 -11.53 6.35
CA ALA A 97 -6.77 -12.84 6.96
C ALA A 97 -8.09 -12.87 7.74
N ALA A 98 -8.37 -11.85 8.56
CA ALA A 98 -9.64 -11.73 9.28
C ALA A 98 -10.84 -11.67 8.32
N CYS A 99 -10.74 -10.87 7.25
CA CYS A 99 -11.81 -10.78 6.25
C CYS A 99 -12.06 -12.11 5.53
N PHE A 100 -11.01 -12.85 5.18
CA PHE A 100 -11.16 -14.18 4.57
C PHE A 100 -11.75 -15.19 5.55
N LEU A 101 -11.39 -15.13 6.84
CA LEU A 101 -12.01 -15.98 7.86
C LEU A 101 -13.52 -15.71 7.98
N VAL A 102 -13.93 -14.44 7.99
CA VAL A 102 -15.34 -14.06 8.02
C VAL A 102 -16.06 -14.46 6.73
N ARG A 103 -15.50 -14.07 5.57
CA ARG A 103 -16.18 -14.20 4.27
C ARG A 103 -16.17 -15.63 3.74
N ASP A 104 -15.01 -16.26 3.73
CA ASP A 104 -14.78 -17.55 3.08
C ASP A 104 -14.79 -18.70 4.09
N GLY A 105 -14.12 -18.52 5.25
CA GLY A 105 -14.15 -19.47 6.35
C GLY A 105 -15.48 -19.51 7.10
N GLN A 106 -16.33 -18.52 6.91
CA GLN A 106 -17.62 -18.39 7.59
C GLN A 106 -17.50 -18.54 9.12
N MET A 107 -16.37 -18.07 9.64
CA MET A 107 -16.08 -18.04 11.08
C MET A 107 -16.90 -16.92 11.75
N PRO A 108 -17.56 -17.17 12.88
CA PRO A 108 -18.21 -16.11 13.63
C PRO A 108 -17.23 -15.01 14.03
N GLY A 109 -17.59 -13.73 13.82
CA GLY A 109 -16.69 -12.61 14.07
C GLY A 109 -16.21 -12.51 15.51
N GLU A 110 -17.07 -12.82 16.49
CA GLU A 110 -16.75 -12.86 17.92
C GLU A 110 -15.68 -13.92 18.29
N ARG A 111 -15.34 -14.81 17.35
CA ARG A 111 -14.27 -15.79 17.49
C ARG A 111 -12.94 -15.33 16.88
N ILE A 112 -12.92 -14.16 16.28
CA ILE A 112 -11.73 -13.58 15.64
C ILE A 112 -11.24 -12.42 16.48
N HIS A 113 -10.01 -12.52 16.96
CA HIS A 113 -9.38 -11.55 17.85
C HIS A 113 -8.16 -10.94 17.17
N VAL A 114 -8.20 -9.64 16.90
CA VAL A 114 -7.08 -8.89 16.33
C VAL A 114 -6.32 -8.21 17.47
N LEU A 115 -5.06 -8.59 17.66
CA LEU A 115 -4.20 -8.11 18.74
C LEU A 115 -3.24 -7.06 18.15
N GLU A 116 -3.47 -5.78 18.44
CA GLU A 116 -2.70 -4.66 17.88
C GLU A 116 -1.98 -3.88 18.99
N ALA A 117 -0.68 -3.71 18.80
CA ALA A 117 0.16 -3.00 19.76
C ALA A 117 -0.15 -1.51 19.87
N MET A 118 -0.61 -0.90 18.79
CA MET A 118 -0.96 0.51 18.72
C MET A 118 -2.44 0.73 19.10
N ASP A 119 -2.85 1.99 19.17
CA ASP A 119 -4.24 2.42 19.36
C ASP A 119 -5.00 2.58 18.02
N ILE A 120 -4.34 2.29 16.90
CA ILE A 120 -4.87 2.42 15.55
C ILE A 120 -4.50 1.20 14.69
N ALA A 121 -5.42 0.76 13.85
CA ALA A 121 -5.17 -0.31 12.89
C ALA A 121 -4.38 0.19 11.66
N GLY A 122 -3.80 -0.74 10.89
CA GLY A 122 -3.26 -0.46 9.57
C GLY A 122 -1.78 -0.79 9.38
N GLY A 123 -1.02 -0.95 10.45
CA GLY A 123 0.40 -1.27 10.37
C GLY A 123 1.17 -0.23 9.54
N ALA A 124 1.80 -0.66 8.44
CA ALA A 124 2.54 0.22 7.54
C ALA A 124 1.67 1.07 6.60
N CYS A 125 0.35 0.86 6.56
CA CYS A 125 -0.58 1.63 5.72
C CYS A 125 -1.06 2.88 6.44
N ASP A 126 -0.15 3.80 6.69
CA ASP A 126 -0.44 5.07 7.34
C ASP A 126 -1.29 5.99 6.48
N GLY A 127 -1.84 6.97 7.12
CA GLY A 127 -2.63 8.05 6.55
C GLY A 127 -3.21 8.84 7.70
N ILE A 128 -2.35 9.36 8.58
CA ILE A 128 -2.75 9.97 9.85
C ILE A 128 -2.61 11.49 9.73
N ASN A 129 -3.67 12.20 10.12
CA ASN A 129 -3.61 13.63 10.40
C ASN A 129 -3.25 13.83 11.87
N ASP A 130 -2.05 14.30 12.13
CA ASP A 130 -1.54 14.58 13.46
C ASP A 130 -1.46 16.10 13.67
N PRO A 131 -2.12 16.66 14.67
CA PRO A 131 -2.13 18.11 14.92
C PRO A 131 -0.74 18.72 15.12
N THR A 132 0.25 17.92 15.54
CA THR A 132 1.61 18.38 15.83
C THR A 132 2.57 18.12 14.68
N ARG A 133 2.33 17.09 13.86
CA ARG A 133 3.20 16.63 12.77
C ARG A 133 2.62 16.89 11.39
N GLY A 134 1.36 17.25 11.30
CA GLY A 134 0.66 17.42 10.03
C GLY A 134 0.16 16.11 9.43
N TYR A 135 0.18 16.02 8.11
CA TYR A 135 -0.26 14.83 7.40
C TYR A 135 0.89 13.84 7.30
N VAL A 136 0.73 12.66 7.91
CA VAL A 136 1.79 11.64 7.99
C VAL A 136 1.47 10.47 7.07
N MET A 137 2.43 10.14 6.21
CA MET A 137 2.39 8.95 5.36
C MET A 137 3.82 8.43 5.16
N ARG A 138 4.04 7.15 5.43
CA ARG A 138 5.36 6.54 5.31
C ARG A 138 5.60 6.00 3.90
N GLY A 139 6.36 6.74 3.09
CA GLY A 139 6.73 6.37 1.73
C GLY A 139 5.59 6.38 0.72
N GLY A 140 5.88 6.05 -0.52
CA GLY A 140 4.89 5.84 -1.57
C GLY A 140 4.10 4.55 -1.35
N ARG A 141 2.86 4.53 -1.83
CA ARG A 141 1.95 3.39 -1.70
C ARG A 141 1.26 3.16 -3.03
N GLU A 142 2.04 2.77 -3.99
CA GLU A 142 1.55 2.44 -5.33
C GLU A 142 0.86 1.08 -5.33
N MET A 143 -0.11 0.95 -6.20
CA MET A 143 -0.87 -0.26 -6.43
C MET A 143 -0.86 -0.61 -7.92
N GLU A 144 -1.34 -1.79 -8.28
CA GLU A 144 -1.43 -2.20 -9.67
C GLU A 144 -2.58 -3.19 -9.89
N ASP A 145 -2.87 -3.52 -11.14
CA ASP A 145 -4.07 -4.29 -11.50
C ASP A 145 -4.00 -5.77 -11.10
N HIS A 146 -2.80 -6.31 -10.85
CA HIS A 146 -2.58 -7.73 -10.58
C HIS A 146 -2.37 -8.07 -9.10
N PHE A 147 -2.89 -7.27 -8.20
CA PHE A 147 -3.04 -7.64 -6.79
C PHE A 147 -4.32 -8.48 -6.61
N GLU A 148 -4.39 -9.60 -7.29
CA GLU A 148 -5.62 -10.39 -7.47
C GLU A 148 -6.30 -10.76 -6.14
N CYS A 149 -5.53 -11.26 -5.16
CA CYS A 149 -6.08 -11.59 -3.84
C CYS A 149 -6.65 -10.37 -3.13
N LEU A 150 -5.98 -9.23 -3.24
CA LEU A 150 -6.42 -7.98 -2.65
C LEU A 150 -7.70 -7.47 -3.31
N TRP A 151 -7.73 -7.48 -4.65
CA TRP A 151 -8.90 -7.02 -5.40
C TRP A 151 -10.09 -7.94 -5.25
N ASP A 152 -9.87 -9.26 -5.11
CA ASP A 152 -10.94 -10.17 -4.77
C ASP A 152 -11.54 -9.85 -3.40
N LEU A 153 -10.70 -9.57 -2.41
CA LEU A 153 -11.15 -9.17 -1.09
C LEU A 153 -11.95 -7.86 -1.16
N PHE A 154 -11.38 -6.83 -1.76
CA PHE A 154 -12.01 -5.51 -1.84
C PHE A 154 -13.27 -5.44 -2.68
N ARG A 155 -13.54 -6.43 -3.50
CA ARG A 155 -14.86 -6.62 -4.14
C ARG A 155 -15.97 -6.83 -3.12
N SER A 156 -15.65 -7.39 -1.97
CA SER A 156 -16.58 -7.71 -0.89
C SER A 156 -16.70 -6.63 0.17
N ILE A 157 -15.71 -5.75 0.26
CA ILE A 157 -15.66 -4.68 1.28
C ILE A 157 -16.43 -3.46 0.76
N PRO A 158 -17.46 -2.98 1.48
CA PRO A 158 -18.20 -1.79 1.09
C PRO A 158 -17.32 -0.52 1.07
N SER A 159 -17.48 0.30 0.04
CA SER A 159 -16.89 1.63 0.03
C SER A 159 -17.54 2.51 1.10
N LEU A 160 -16.74 3.28 1.82
CA LEU A 160 -17.23 4.28 2.76
C LEU A 160 -17.63 5.61 2.07
N GLU A 161 -17.25 5.77 0.79
CA GLU A 161 -17.46 6.99 0.02
C GLU A 161 -18.68 6.91 -0.92
N ILE A 162 -18.92 5.72 -1.47
CA ILE A 162 -19.94 5.52 -2.51
C ILE A 162 -20.94 4.48 -2.06
N PRO A 163 -22.14 4.87 -1.64
CA PRO A 163 -23.16 3.92 -1.22
C PRO A 163 -23.46 2.85 -2.28
N GLY A 164 -23.46 1.59 -1.86
CA GLY A 164 -23.74 0.45 -2.73
C GLY A 164 -22.59 -0.01 -3.62
N ALA A 165 -21.42 0.68 -3.57
CA ALA A 165 -20.20 0.26 -4.24
C ALA A 165 -19.29 -0.50 -3.29
N SER A 166 -18.40 -1.31 -3.85
CA SER A 166 -17.25 -1.86 -3.14
C SER A 166 -16.03 -0.93 -3.22
N VAL A 167 -15.03 -1.18 -2.39
CA VAL A 167 -13.73 -0.49 -2.47
C VAL A 167 -13.07 -0.75 -3.83
N LEU A 168 -13.23 -1.96 -4.39
CA LEU A 168 -12.73 -2.28 -5.73
C LEU A 168 -13.44 -1.45 -6.81
N ASP A 169 -14.75 -1.28 -6.72
CA ASP A 169 -15.51 -0.46 -7.67
C ASP A 169 -15.02 0.99 -7.64
N GLU A 170 -14.85 1.55 -6.45
CA GLU A 170 -14.33 2.91 -6.26
C GLU A 170 -12.93 3.07 -6.87
N PHE A 171 -12.03 2.14 -6.57
CA PHE A 171 -10.67 2.12 -7.11
C PHE A 171 -10.66 2.02 -8.64
N TYR A 172 -11.44 1.09 -9.20
CA TYR A 172 -11.54 0.90 -10.63
C TYR A 172 -12.09 2.13 -11.35
N TRP A 173 -13.17 2.73 -10.83
CA TRP A 173 -13.78 3.91 -11.45
C TRP A 173 -12.85 5.13 -11.38
N LEU A 174 -12.16 5.32 -10.26
CA LEU A 174 -11.19 6.39 -10.10
C LEU A 174 -10.09 6.29 -11.17
N ASN A 175 -9.42 5.14 -11.25
CA ASN A 175 -8.27 4.96 -12.13
C ASN A 175 -8.68 4.90 -13.63
N LYS A 176 -9.91 4.50 -13.93
CA LYS A 176 -10.46 4.58 -15.28
C LYS A 176 -10.82 6.01 -15.67
N HIS A 177 -11.33 6.81 -14.74
CA HIS A 177 -11.70 8.20 -14.99
C HIS A 177 -10.49 9.14 -15.02
N ASP A 178 -9.55 8.90 -14.14
CA ASP A 178 -8.32 9.68 -13.97
C ASP A 178 -7.09 8.76 -14.01
N PRO A 179 -6.71 8.25 -15.20
CA PRO A 179 -5.55 7.39 -15.35
C PRO A 179 -4.28 8.08 -14.88
N ASN A 180 -3.45 7.36 -14.17
CA ASN A 180 -2.19 7.90 -13.72
C ASN A 180 -1.25 8.13 -14.89
N TYR A 181 -0.60 9.28 -14.90
CA TYR A 181 0.44 9.62 -15.85
C TYR A 181 1.31 10.72 -15.25
N SER A 182 2.55 10.39 -14.95
CA SER A 182 3.50 11.37 -14.45
C SER A 182 4.93 10.89 -14.69
N LEU A 183 5.67 11.56 -15.57
CA LEU A 183 7.03 11.16 -15.93
C LEU A 183 7.96 11.13 -14.72
N CYS A 184 8.72 10.04 -14.57
CA CYS A 184 9.89 10.02 -13.71
C CYS A 184 10.89 11.05 -14.18
N ARG A 185 11.56 11.72 -13.27
CA ARG A 185 12.54 12.78 -13.55
C ARG A 185 13.75 12.61 -12.67
N ALA A 186 14.87 13.12 -13.12
CA ALA A 186 16.05 13.22 -12.30
C ALA A 186 16.49 14.69 -12.19
N THR A 187 17.01 15.02 -11.03
CA THR A 187 17.67 16.32 -10.78
C THR A 187 19.15 16.11 -10.47
N GLN A 188 19.92 17.12 -10.71
CA GLN A 188 21.35 17.21 -10.39
C GLN A 188 21.73 18.64 -9.97
N LYS A 189 22.91 18.85 -9.43
CA LYS A 189 23.45 20.18 -9.12
C LYS A 189 22.44 21.06 -8.36
N ARG A 190 21.92 20.55 -7.24
CA ARG A 190 20.93 21.23 -6.38
C ARG A 190 19.59 21.49 -7.08
N GLY A 191 19.03 20.48 -7.71
CA GLY A 191 17.67 20.50 -8.25
C GLY A 191 17.54 20.97 -9.69
N GLN A 192 18.65 21.15 -10.44
CA GLN A 192 18.58 21.37 -11.89
C GLN A 192 18.09 20.10 -12.59
N ASP A 193 17.32 20.28 -13.66
CA ASP A 193 16.84 19.16 -14.47
C ASP A 193 18.03 18.42 -15.08
N ALA A 194 18.09 17.12 -14.91
CA ALA A 194 19.11 16.25 -15.52
C ALA A 194 18.73 15.78 -16.93
N HIS A 195 17.57 16.22 -17.44
CA HIS A 195 17.06 15.94 -18.81
C HIS A 195 16.96 14.45 -19.15
N THR A 196 16.59 13.65 -18.19
CA THR A 196 16.37 12.18 -18.38
C THR A 196 15.04 11.86 -19.03
N ASP A 197 14.07 12.78 -18.99
CA ASP A 197 12.75 12.73 -19.66
C ASP A 197 11.98 11.41 -19.43
N GLY A 198 12.10 10.82 -18.25
CA GLY A 198 11.45 9.56 -17.89
C GLY A 198 11.96 8.36 -18.69
N LYS A 199 13.12 8.43 -19.30
CA LYS A 199 13.66 7.30 -20.08
C LYS A 199 14.42 6.35 -19.18
N PHE A 200 14.02 5.08 -19.21
CA PHE A 200 14.78 3.98 -18.66
C PHE A 200 15.81 3.52 -19.70
N SER A 201 16.94 4.21 -19.78
CA SER A 201 18.01 3.82 -20.68
C SER A 201 18.85 2.72 -20.02
N LEU A 202 19.12 1.68 -20.77
CA LEU A 202 19.98 0.58 -20.40
C LEU A 202 20.75 0.12 -21.64
N SER A 203 22.03 -0.20 -21.50
CA SER A 203 22.82 -0.70 -22.59
C SER A 203 22.36 -2.09 -23.04
N ARG A 204 22.80 -2.51 -24.24
CA ARG A 204 22.54 -3.88 -24.69
C ARG A 204 23.14 -4.93 -23.74
N LYS A 205 24.33 -4.65 -23.20
CA LYS A 205 24.98 -5.51 -22.22
C LYS A 205 24.14 -5.61 -20.94
N GLY A 206 23.72 -4.47 -20.38
CA GLY A 206 22.86 -4.44 -19.19
C GLY A 206 21.53 -5.18 -19.40
N CYS A 207 20.91 -5.06 -20.59
CA CYS A 207 19.73 -5.87 -20.93
C CYS A 207 20.03 -7.37 -20.89
N MET A 208 21.19 -7.79 -21.37
CA MET A 208 21.61 -9.21 -21.32
C MET A 208 21.86 -9.69 -19.89
N GLU A 209 22.40 -8.84 -19.03
CA GLU A 209 22.63 -9.16 -17.61
C GLU A 209 21.30 -9.31 -16.84
N ILE A 210 20.33 -8.45 -17.10
CA ILE A 210 18.96 -8.61 -16.57
C ILE A 210 18.35 -9.93 -17.04
N MET A 211 18.47 -10.25 -18.33
CA MET A 211 17.99 -11.53 -18.87
C MET A 211 18.67 -12.72 -18.22
N LYS A 212 19.99 -12.63 -17.99
CA LYS A 212 20.75 -13.66 -17.28
C LYS A 212 20.25 -13.83 -15.85
N LEU A 213 20.08 -12.75 -15.09
CA LEU A 213 19.50 -12.80 -13.74
C LEU A 213 18.13 -13.50 -13.76
N PHE A 214 17.27 -13.13 -14.71
CA PHE A 214 15.93 -13.70 -14.84
C PHE A 214 15.96 -15.21 -15.07
N MET A 215 16.95 -15.72 -15.83
CA MET A 215 17.10 -17.14 -16.16
C MET A 215 17.92 -17.92 -15.12
N THR A 216 18.63 -17.26 -14.21
CA THR A 216 19.41 -17.91 -13.16
C THR A 216 18.45 -18.58 -12.15
N ARG A 217 18.79 -19.79 -11.69
CA ARG A 217 17.96 -20.48 -10.69
C ARG A 217 18.03 -19.78 -9.34
N ASP A 218 16.96 -19.84 -8.57
CA ASP A 218 16.85 -19.15 -7.29
C ASP A 218 17.94 -19.59 -6.31
N GLU A 219 18.28 -20.89 -6.30
CA GLU A 219 19.29 -21.45 -5.40
C GLU A 219 20.70 -20.87 -5.66
N GLU A 220 20.98 -20.47 -6.88
CA GLU A 220 22.25 -19.85 -7.26
C GLU A 220 22.37 -18.40 -6.81
N LEU A 221 21.26 -17.80 -6.37
CA LEU A 221 21.15 -16.41 -5.95
C LEU A 221 21.04 -16.22 -4.44
N TYR A 222 20.90 -17.30 -3.65
CA TYR A 222 20.64 -17.19 -2.20
C TYR A 222 21.68 -16.36 -1.43
N ASP A 223 22.94 -16.42 -1.84
CA ASP A 223 24.03 -15.68 -1.20
C ASP A 223 24.62 -14.59 -2.10
N LYS A 224 23.90 -14.19 -3.17
CA LYS A 224 24.32 -13.16 -4.11
C LYS A 224 23.68 -11.82 -3.79
N THR A 225 24.48 -10.78 -3.90
CA THR A 225 24.01 -9.38 -3.91
C THR A 225 23.75 -8.93 -5.36
N ILE A 226 23.09 -7.80 -5.52
CA ILE A 226 22.84 -7.18 -6.83
C ILE A 226 24.18 -6.83 -7.51
N GLU A 227 25.15 -6.34 -6.73
CA GLU A 227 26.51 -6.01 -7.23
C GLU A 227 27.33 -7.24 -7.63
N ASP A 228 26.97 -8.44 -7.19
CA ASP A 228 27.60 -9.70 -7.63
C ASP A 228 27.11 -10.16 -9.01
N VAL A 229 26.03 -9.61 -9.51
CA VAL A 229 25.35 -10.09 -10.73
C VAL A 229 25.30 -9.08 -11.86
N PHE A 230 25.56 -7.81 -11.58
CA PHE A 230 25.59 -6.73 -12.57
C PHE A 230 26.94 -6.03 -12.61
N ASP A 231 27.30 -5.53 -13.78
CA ASP A 231 28.47 -4.69 -13.99
C ASP A 231 28.12 -3.19 -13.77
N ASP A 232 29.16 -2.37 -13.59
CA ASP A 232 29.05 -0.91 -13.38
C ASP A 232 28.16 -0.20 -14.42
N GLU A 233 28.14 -0.69 -15.65
CA GLU A 233 27.32 -0.13 -16.74
C GLU A 233 25.81 -0.15 -16.43
N VAL A 234 25.34 -1.12 -15.65
CA VAL A 234 23.94 -1.16 -15.17
C VAL A 234 23.73 -0.09 -14.11
N PHE A 235 24.67 0.05 -13.17
CA PHE A 235 24.57 1.00 -12.07
C PHE A 235 24.65 2.46 -12.51
N ASP A 236 25.34 2.75 -13.60
CA ASP A 236 25.43 4.09 -14.20
C ASP A 236 24.22 4.45 -15.08
N SER A 237 23.27 3.52 -15.25
CA SER A 237 22.13 3.72 -16.13
C SER A 237 20.99 4.50 -15.47
N THR A 238 20.17 5.20 -16.26
CA THR A 238 18.92 5.81 -15.76
C THR A 238 17.89 4.75 -15.37
N PHE A 239 17.97 3.54 -15.96
CA PHE A 239 17.16 2.43 -15.50
C PHE A 239 17.42 2.13 -14.02
N TRP A 240 18.70 1.96 -13.62
CA TRP A 240 19.05 1.68 -12.22
C TRP A 240 18.66 2.83 -11.30
N LEU A 241 18.92 4.08 -11.70
CA LEU A 241 18.53 5.25 -10.91
C LEU A 241 17.04 5.23 -10.54
N TYR A 242 16.17 5.01 -11.51
CA TYR A 242 14.73 4.99 -11.26
C TYR A 242 14.28 3.71 -10.56
N TRP A 243 14.83 2.57 -10.93
CA TRP A 243 14.47 1.31 -10.31
C TRP A 243 14.80 1.31 -8.81
N ARG A 244 16.03 1.71 -8.46
CA ARG A 244 16.44 1.75 -7.05
C ARG A 244 15.68 2.78 -6.23
N THR A 245 15.34 3.93 -6.77
CA THR A 245 14.56 4.95 -6.05
C THR A 245 13.07 4.59 -5.96
N MET A 246 12.53 3.89 -6.93
CA MET A 246 11.12 3.45 -6.95
C MET A 246 10.86 2.29 -5.98
N PHE A 247 11.77 1.33 -5.94
CA PHE A 247 11.61 0.10 -5.17
C PHE A 247 12.56 0.00 -3.97
N ALA A 248 13.31 1.06 -3.67
CA ALA A 248 14.21 1.12 -2.53
C ALA A 248 15.33 0.08 -2.54
N PHE A 249 15.91 -0.20 -3.70
CA PHE A 249 17.04 -1.09 -3.81
C PHE A 249 18.37 -0.38 -3.61
N GLU A 250 19.30 -1.09 -2.96
CA GLU A 250 20.72 -0.78 -2.91
C GLU A 250 21.55 -1.90 -3.56
N ASN A 251 22.76 -1.59 -4.00
CA ASN A 251 23.59 -2.55 -4.74
C ASN A 251 23.90 -3.82 -3.93
N TRP A 252 23.97 -3.69 -2.61
CA TRP A 252 24.23 -4.79 -1.67
C TRP A 252 22.98 -5.57 -1.25
N HIS A 253 21.79 -5.23 -1.78
CA HIS A 253 20.59 -6.01 -1.55
C HIS A 253 20.63 -7.37 -2.28
N SER A 254 19.72 -8.27 -1.92
CA SER A 254 19.63 -9.60 -2.49
C SER A 254 19.35 -9.59 -3.99
N ALA A 255 20.17 -10.28 -4.76
CA ALA A 255 19.93 -10.51 -6.19
C ALA A 255 18.67 -11.35 -6.44
N LEU A 256 18.35 -12.28 -5.53
CA LEU A 256 17.11 -13.04 -5.60
C LEU A 256 15.89 -12.14 -5.45
N GLU A 257 15.89 -11.24 -4.48
CA GLU A 257 14.80 -10.29 -4.29
C GLU A 257 14.62 -9.41 -5.53
N MET A 258 15.71 -8.87 -6.09
CA MET A 258 15.68 -8.13 -7.35
C MET A 258 15.05 -8.95 -8.49
N LYS A 259 15.41 -10.23 -8.64
CA LYS A 259 14.82 -11.13 -9.62
C LYS A 259 13.32 -11.29 -9.41
N LEU A 260 12.86 -11.49 -8.17
CA LEU A 260 11.45 -11.64 -7.84
C LEU A 260 10.65 -10.36 -8.16
N TYR A 261 11.24 -9.19 -7.91
CA TYR A 261 10.64 -7.91 -8.34
C TYR A 261 10.54 -7.80 -9.86
N PHE A 262 11.58 -8.19 -10.61
CA PHE A 262 11.49 -8.23 -12.06
C PHE A 262 10.38 -9.16 -12.55
N GLN A 263 10.27 -10.35 -11.99
CA GLN A 263 9.20 -11.29 -12.33
C GLN A 263 7.83 -10.69 -12.04
N ARG A 264 7.71 -9.98 -10.93
CA ARG A 264 6.45 -9.33 -10.51
C ARG A 264 6.05 -8.17 -11.43
N PHE A 265 7.01 -7.38 -11.88
CA PHE A 265 6.75 -6.15 -12.64
C PHE A 265 7.06 -6.23 -14.13
N LEU A 266 7.47 -7.39 -14.67
CA LEU A 266 7.86 -7.55 -16.07
C LEU A 266 6.78 -7.03 -17.04
N HIS A 267 5.52 -7.34 -16.79
CA HIS A 267 4.40 -6.94 -17.63
C HIS A 267 4.05 -5.46 -17.49
N HIS A 268 4.56 -4.78 -16.50
CA HIS A 268 4.36 -3.35 -16.26
C HIS A 268 5.56 -2.47 -16.60
N ILE A 269 6.70 -3.07 -16.98
CA ILE A 269 7.96 -2.33 -17.12
C ILE A 269 7.86 -1.14 -18.08
N GLY A 270 7.05 -1.27 -19.12
CA GLY A 270 6.81 -0.18 -20.09
C GLY A 270 6.04 1.01 -19.53
N GLY A 271 5.27 0.84 -18.47
CA GLY A 271 4.47 1.88 -17.82
C GLY A 271 5.06 2.40 -16.51
N LEU A 272 6.26 1.94 -16.11
CA LEU A 272 6.94 2.47 -14.92
C LEU A 272 7.54 3.86 -15.15
N PRO A 273 8.14 4.17 -16.31
CA PRO A 273 8.76 5.48 -16.55
C PRO A 273 7.81 6.67 -16.47
N ASP A 274 6.53 6.44 -16.75
CA ASP A 274 5.47 7.46 -16.74
C ASP A 274 4.35 7.18 -15.71
N PHE A 275 4.56 6.21 -14.83
CA PHE A 275 3.61 5.77 -13.82
C PHE A 275 2.27 5.24 -14.34
N SER A 276 2.10 5.06 -15.64
CA SER A 276 0.83 4.54 -16.19
C SER A 276 0.50 3.12 -15.73
N ALA A 277 1.52 2.34 -15.36
CA ALA A 277 1.35 1.02 -14.77
C ALA A 277 0.90 1.05 -13.30
N LEU A 278 1.14 2.15 -12.61
CA LEU A 278 0.87 2.30 -11.19
C LEU A 278 -0.47 3.01 -10.97
N LYS A 279 -1.15 2.62 -9.93
CA LYS A 279 -2.47 3.10 -9.57
C LYS A 279 -2.53 3.51 -8.11
N PHE A 280 -3.48 4.36 -7.80
CA PHE A 280 -3.62 4.95 -6.47
C PHE A 280 -5.07 4.92 -6.03
N THR A 281 -5.27 4.95 -4.73
CA THR A 281 -6.57 5.15 -4.09
C THR A 281 -6.96 6.63 -4.10
N ARG A 282 -8.23 6.90 -3.81
CA ARG A 282 -8.75 8.28 -3.77
C ARG A 282 -8.09 9.12 -2.68
N TYR A 283 -8.04 8.55 -1.49
CA TYR A 283 -7.35 9.09 -0.34
C TYR A 283 -6.11 8.24 -0.06
N ASN A 284 -5.38 8.53 1.00
CA ASN A 284 -4.34 7.66 1.51
C ASN A 284 -4.86 6.25 1.77
N GLN A 285 -3.97 5.29 1.94
CA GLN A 285 -4.38 3.89 2.05
C GLN A 285 -5.07 3.56 3.37
N TYR A 286 -4.81 4.31 4.42
CA TYR A 286 -5.54 4.14 5.67
C TYR A 286 -7.03 4.41 5.47
N GLU A 287 -7.37 5.58 4.93
CA GLU A 287 -8.77 5.97 4.71
C GLU A 287 -9.46 5.18 3.61
N SER A 288 -8.72 4.80 2.57
CA SER A 288 -9.31 4.11 1.40
C SER A 288 -9.37 2.59 1.51
N LEU A 289 -8.51 1.97 2.29
CA LEU A 289 -8.39 0.50 2.37
C LEU A 289 -8.55 -0.01 3.80
N ILE A 290 -7.76 0.51 4.75
CA ILE A 290 -7.73 -0.01 6.12
C ILE A 290 -9.05 0.25 6.84
N LEU A 291 -9.49 1.47 6.83
CA LEU A 291 -10.73 1.86 7.53
C LEU A 291 -11.98 1.13 7.02
N PRO A 292 -12.18 0.95 5.69
CA PRO A 292 -13.25 0.10 5.18
C PRO A 292 -13.17 -1.35 5.64
N MET A 293 -11.97 -1.96 5.68
CA MET A 293 -11.78 -3.32 6.18
C MET A 293 -12.10 -3.42 7.66
N GLN A 294 -11.60 -2.49 8.46
CA GLN A 294 -11.89 -2.43 9.89
C GLN A 294 -13.39 -2.33 10.14
N ARG A 295 -14.09 -1.44 9.44
CA ARG A 295 -15.56 -1.30 9.56
C ARG A 295 -16.32 -2.55 9.13
N TYR A 296 -15.86 -3.22 8.09
CA TYR A 296 -16.43 -4.50 7.66
C TYR A 296 -16.29 -5.57 8.76
N LEU A 297 -15.12 -5.66 9.37
CA LEU A 297 -14.83 -6.62 10.44
C LEU A 297 -15.56 -6.29 11.75
N GLU A 298 -15.62 -5.01 12.14
CA GLU A 298 -16.39 -4.56 13.29
C GLU A 298 -17.89 -4.90 13.13
N ASN A 299 -18.44 -4.69 11.94
CA ASN A 299 -19.82 -5.05 11.63
C ASN A 299 -20.08 -6.57 11.65
N ALA A 300 -19.05 -7.37 11.43
CA ALA A 300 -19.09 -8.82 11.55
C ALA A 300 -18.91 -9.29 13.01
N GLY A 301 -18.61 -8.40 13.96
CA GLY A 301 -18.40 -8.71 15.37
C GLY A 301 -16.98 -9.11 15.73
N VAL A 302 -15.99 -8.80 14.90
CA VAL A 302 -14.57 -9.09 15.18
C VAL A 302 -14.08 -8.26 16.37
N ASP A 303 -13.37 -8.90 17.29
CA ASP A 303 -12.83 -8.31 18.52
C ASP A 303 -11.47 -7.67 18.24
N PHE A 304 -11.41 -6.33 18.23
CA PHE A 304 -10.16 -5.57 18.12
C PHE A 304 -9.63 -5.22 19.50
N ARG A 305 -8.46 -5.73 19.83
CA ARG A 305 -7.74 -5.44 21.09
C ARG A 305 -6.53 -4.57 20.79
N PHE A 306 -6.75 -3.28 20.85
CA PHE A 306 -5.69 -2.28 20.74
C PHE A 306 -4.84 -2.22 22.02
N ASN A 307 -3.66 -1.60 21.95
CA ASN A 307 -2.68 -1.52 23.03
C ASN A 307 -2.32 -2.91 23.58
N THR A 308 -2.28 -3.91 22.70
CA THR A 308 -2.00 -5.31 22.99
C THR A 308 -0.79 -5.77 22.18
N GLU A 309 0.40 -5.65 22.76
CA GLU A 309 1.65 -6.10 22.17
C GLU A 309 1.84 -7.60 22.42
N VAL A 310 1.87 -8.41 21.38
CA VAL A 310 2.22 -9.82 21.48
C VAL A 310 3.73 -9.96 21.54
N THR A 311 4.23 -10.55 22.60
CA THR A 311 5.67 -10.68 22.87
C THR A 311 6.20 -12.06 22.53
N ASN A 312 5.34 -13.09 22.54
CA ASN A 312 5.73 -14.45 22.17
C ASN A 312 4.50 -15.30 21.77
N VAL A 313 4.76 -16.36 21.01
CA VAL A 313 3.83 -17.47 20.78
C VAL A 313 4.56 -18.74 21.18
N LEU A 314 4.04 -19.46 22.14
CA LEU A 314 4.64 -20.70 22.66
C LEU A 314 4.17 -21.90 21.83
N PHE A 315 5.08 -22.82 21.58
CA PHE A 315 4.86 -24.00 20.76
C PHE A 315 5.25 -25.29 21.47
N GLU A 316 4.52 -26.35 21.18
CA GLU A 316 4.88 -27.73 21.50
C GLU A 316 4.98 -28.57 20.24
N HIS A 317 5.83 -29.60 20.31
CA HIS A 317 5.94 -30.60 19.27
C HIS A 317 5.14 -31.84 19.64
N ARG A 318 4.11 -32.17 18.86
CA ARG A 318 3.27 -33.34 19.05
C ARG A 318 3.07 -34.08 17.73
N GLY A 319 3.51 -35.33 17.66
CA GLY A 319 3.30 -36.16 16.46
C GLY A 319 3.89 -35.57 15.18
N GLY A 320 5.05 -34.88 15.27
CA GLY A 320 5.72 -34.24 14.12
C GLY A 320 5.09 -32.90 13.68
N ARG A 321 4.07 -32.41 14.39
CA ARG A 321 3.46 -31.10 14.15
C ARG A 321 3.88 -30.10 15.21
N LYS A 322 3.97 -28.82 14.82
CA LYS A 322 4.12 -27.70 15.73
C LYS A 322 2.75 -27.16 16.10
N ILE A 323 2.44 -27.10 17.37
CA ILE A 323 1.15 -26.67 17.89
C ILE A 323 1.39 -25.46 18.80
N ALA A 324 0.75 -24.33 18.48
CA ALA A 324 0.75 -23.17 19.35
C ALA A 324 -0.08 -23.47 20.61
N THR A 325 0.49 -23.21 21.79
CA THR A 325 -0.13 -23.54 23.08
C THR A 325 -0.50 -22.32 23.91
N ALA A 326 0.18 -21.20 23.69
CA ALA A 326 -0.16 -19.93 24.34
C ALA A 326 0.37 -18.75 23.55
N ILE A 327 -0.28 -17.60 23.72
CA ILE A 327 0.19 -16.28 23.30
C ILE A 327 0.54 -15.50 24.57
N GLU A 328 1.77 -15.00 24.62
CA GLU A 328 2.20 -14.05 25.65
C GLU A 328 2.06 -12.64 25.10
N CYS A 329 1.40 -11.76 25.81
CA CYS A 329 1.19 -10.39 25.38
C CYS A 329 1.20 -9.41 26.56
N ARG A 330 1.37 -8.14 26.22
CA ARG A 330 1.25 -7.00 27.15
C ARG A 330 0.08 -6.15 26.72
N GLU A 331 -1.02 -6.22 27.48
CA GLU A 331 -2.23 -5.43 27.21
C GLU A 331 -2.29 -4.22 28.16
N ASN A 332 -2.29 -3.01 27.59
CA ASN A 332 -2.23 -1.75 28.36
C ASN A 332 -1.07 -1.74 29.37
N GLY A 333 0.08 -2.30 29.00
CA GLY A 333 1.28 -2.40 29.88
C GLY A 333 1.26 -3.55 30.89
N VAL A 334 0.21 -4.37 30.94
CA VAL A 334 0.08 -5.50 31.86
C VAL A 334 0.34 -6.81 31.11
N GLU A 335 1.28 -7.62 31.62
CA GLU A 335 1.57 -8.94 31.06
C GLU A 335 0.36 -9.88 31.22
N LYS A 336 0.02 -10.55 30.11
CA LYS A 336 -1.08 -11.52 30.02
C LYS A 336 -0.69 -12.73 29.20
N GLY A 337 -1.31 -13.86 29.48
CA GLY A 337 -1.23 -15.07 28.68
C GLY A 337 -2.61 -15.48 28.17
N ILE A 338 -2.68 -15.85 26.88
CA ILE A 338 -3.86 -16.44 26.26
C ILE A 338 -3.53 -17.92 26.03
N LEU A 339 -4.21 -18.81 26.74
CA LEU A 339 -4.06 -20.25 26.53
C LEU A 339 -4.79 -20.67 25.27
N LEU A 340 -4.14 -21.50 24.48
CA LEU A 340 -4.66 -21.99 23.20
C LEU A 340 -4.97 -23.48 23.29
N THR A 341 -5.92 -23.89 22.49
CA THR A 341 -6.25 -25.30 22.23
C THR A 341 -5.78 -25.70 20.84
N GLU A 342 -5.78 -26.98 20.53
CA GLU A 342 -5.47 -27.48 19.17
C GLU A 342 -6.50 -27.03 18.09
N LYS A 343 -7.64 -26.51 18.52
CA LYS A 343 -8.69 -25.98 17.62
C LYS A 343 -8.42 -24.52 17.24
N ASP A 344 -7.62 -23.79 18.01
CA ASP A 344 -7.39 -22.37 17.79
C ASP A 344 -6.38 -22.14 16.68
N LEU A 345 -6.52 -21.00 16.00
CA LEU A 345 -5.67 -20.56 14.89
C LEU A 345 -4.89 -19.33 15.34
N VAL A 346 -3.61 -19.28 14.98
CA VAL A 346 -2.77 -18.10 15.23
C VAL A 346 -2.14 -17.65 13.92
N PHE A 347 -2.34 -16.39 13.58
CA PHE A 347 -1.77 -15.73 12.41
C PHE A 347 -0.78 -14.68 12.87
N VAL A 348 0.49 -14.85 12.52
CA VAL A 348 1.56 -13.88 12.83
C VAL A 348 2.01 -13.28 11.50
N THR A 349 1.62 -12.04 11.24
CA THR A 349 1.87 -11.38 9.94
C THR A 349 2.64 -10.08 10.09
N ASN A 350 2.98 -9.68 11.29
CA ASN A 350 3.72 -8.47 11.59
C ASN A 350 5.21 -8.61 11.19
N GLY A 351 5.87 -7.48 11.07
CA GLY A 351 7.24 -7.37 10.60
C GLY A 351 7.30 -6.78 9.19
N SER A 352 7.68 -5.52 9.10
CA SER A 352 7.85 -4.80 7.85
C SER A 352 9.08 -3.90 7.91
N CYS A 353 9.50 -3.35 6.78
CA CYS A 353 10.57 -2.36 6.72
C CYS A 353 10.26 -1.07 7.51
N THR A 354 8.99 -0.84 7.87
CA THR A 354 8.56 0.30 8.69
C THR A 354 8.46 -0.04 10.18
N GLU A 355 8.77 -1.27 10.55
CA GLU A 355 8.80 -1.68 11.96
C GLU A 355 9.91 -0.93 12.71
N GLY A 356 9.58 -0.51 13.92
CA GLY A 356 10.51 0.28 14.72
C GLY A 356 10.69 1.72 14.25
N THR A 357 9.73 2.26 13.46
CA THR A 357 9.76 3.66 13.04
C THR A 357 9.83 4.59 14.24
N ILE A 358 10.81 5.47 14.24
CA ILE A 358 10.95 6.57 15.21
C ILE A 358 10.53 7.85 14.50
N TYR A 359 9.59 8.56 15.09
CA TYR A 359 9.08 9.80 14.51
C TYR A 359 9.89 11.00 14.99
N GLY A 360 10.19 11.88 14.06
CA GLY A 360 10.62 13.24 14.32
C GLY A 360 9.54 14.25 14.01
N ASP A 361 9.83 15.50 14.24
CA ASP A 361 9.02 16.65 13.86
C ASP A 361 9.91 17.77 13.30
N GLN A 362 9.32 18.93 12.99
CA GLN A 362 10.04 20.06 12.43
C GLN A 362 11.16 20.62 13.35
N HIS A 363 11.12 20.32 14.64
CA HIS A 363 12.04 20.85 15.64
C HIS A 363 12.94 19.77 16.26
N HIS A 364 12.57 18.52 16.11
CA HIS A 364 13.25 17.38 16.73
C HIS A 364 13.51 16.29 15.68
N ALA A 365 14.79 16.11 15.36
CA ALA A 365 15.17 14.97 14.53
C ALA A 365 14.90 13.66 15.25
N PRO A 366 14.48 12.59 14.55
CA PRO A 366 14.36 11.27 15.16
C PRO A 366 15.74 10.79 15.62
N ASN A 367 15.79 10.22 16.82
CA ASN A 367 17.03 9.64 17.34
C ASN A 367 17.23 8.24 16.75
N GLY A 368 17.99 8.13 15.67
CA GLY A 368 18.21 6.89 14.92
C GLY A 368 19.06 5.84 15.64
N ASP A 369 19.71 6.16 16.76
CA ASP A 369 20.71 5.24 17.34
C ASP A 369 20.16 4.25 18.38
N ALA A 370 19.02 4.52 19.00
CA ALA A 370 18.78 3.94 20.29
C ALA A 370 17.93 2.67 20.30
N GLU A 371 16.82 2.55 19.57
CA GLU A 371 15.78 1.58 19.93
C GLU A 371 15.32 0.63 18.83
N VAL A 372 15.71 0.82 17.59
CA VAL A 372 15.29 -0.03 16.46
C VAL A 372 15.64 -1.51 16.69
N LYS A 373 16.69 -1.79 17.44
CA LYS A 373 17.15 -3.15 17.78
C LYS A 373 16.17 -3.92 18.70
N THR A 374 15.27 -3.21 19.35
CA THR A 374 14.38 -3.77 20.39
C THR A 374 12.90 -3.65 20.04
N SER A 375 12.56 -3.33 18.80
CA SER A 375 11.18 -3.17 18.37
C SER A 375 10.34 -4.46 18.53
N GLY A 376 9.05 -4.27 18.83
CA GLY A 376 8.18 -5.34 19.31
C GLY A 376 8.05 -6.52 18.35
N CYS A 377 7.80 -6.29 17.05
CA CYS A 377 7.57 -7.42 16.15
C CYS A 377 8.84 -8.23 15.87
N TRP A 378 10.01 -7.61 15.81
CA TRP A 378 11.28 -8.33 15.65
C TRP A 378 11.63 -9.12 16.89
N ASN A 379 11.30 -8.63 18.09
CA ASN A 379 11.43 -9.37 19.33
C ASN A 379 10.51 -10.59 19.37
N LEU A 380 9.27 -10.46 18.91
CA LEU A 380 8.35 -11.58 18.76
C LEU A 380 8.95 -12.66 17.84
N TRP A 381 9.41 -12.28 16.65
CA TRP A 381 10.01 -13.23 15.70
C TRP A 381 11.28 -13.89 16.26
N LYS A 382 12.13 -13.15 16.97
CA LYS A 382 13.30 -13.72 17.68
C LYS A 382 12.89 -14.72 18.77
N ASN A 383 11.84 -14.43 19.52
CA ASN A 383 11.34 -15.33 20.56
C ASN A 383 10.72 -16.60 19.96
N ILE A 384 9.98 -16.48 18.88
CA ILE A 384 9.47 -17.63 18.11
C ILE A 384 10.63 -18.47 17.58
N ALA A 385 11.61 -17.87 16.92
CA ALA A 385 12.73 -18.56 16.30
C ALA A 385 13.65 -19.28 17.30
N LYS A 386 13.73 -18.81 18.54
CA LYS A 386 14.49 -19.51 19.61
C LYS A 386 13.93 -20.89 19.96
N GLN A 387 12.65 -21.12 19.69
CA GLN A 387 11.98 -22.37 20.07
C GLN A 387 12.20 -23.48 19.03
N ASP A 388 12.37 -23.13 17.75
CA ASP A 388 12.67 -24.09 16.68
C ASP A 388 13.36 -23.38 15.52
N PRO A 389 14.52 -23.87 15.04
CA PRO A 389 15.23 -23.31 13.88
C PRO A 389 14.41 -23.24 12.59
N ALA A 390 13.37 -24.07 12.47
CA ALA A 390 12.48 -24.05 11.32
C ALA A 390 11.57 -22.80 11.24
N PHE A 391 11.49 -22.01 12.30
CA PHE A 391 10.81 -20.72 12.28
C PHE A 391 11.64 -19.57 11.64
N GLY A 392 12.84 -19.89 11.17
CA GLY A 392 13.66 -18.95 10.40
C GLY A 392 14.75 -18.24 11.22
N ARG A 393 15.30 -17.21 10.61
CA ARG A 393 16.46 -16.46 11.13
C ARG A 393 16.17 -14.96 11.08
N PRO A 394 15.39 -14.43 12.04
CA PRO A 394 14.97 -13.02 12.02
C PRO A 394 16.14 -12.04 12.10
N GLU A 395 17.27 -12.43 12.66
CA GLU A 395 18.50 -11.60 12.68
C GLU A 395 18.99 -11.20 11.29
N LYS A 396 18.70 -11.98 10.26
CA LYS A 396 19.02 -11.62 8.86
C LYS A 396 18.33 -10.33 8.40
N PHE A 397 17.20 -9.99 9.02
CA PHE A 397 16.38 -8.83 8.66
C PHE A 397 16.56 -7.63 9.59
N CYS A 398 16.98 -7.85 10.83
CA CYS A 398 16.92 -6.82 11.87
C CYS A 398 18.24 -6.62 12.67
N SER A 399 19.36 -7.21 12.24
CA SER A 399 20.62 -7.09 12.99
C SER A 399 21.54 -5.96 12.53
N ASP A 400 21.43 -5.52 11.31
CA ASP A 400 22.30 -4.49 10.72
C ASP A 400 21.47 -3.26 10.35
N ILE A 401 21.37 -2.32 11.30
CA ILE A 401 20.58 -1.11 11.14
C ILE A 401 21.12 -0.23 10.02
N ALA A 402 22.43 -0.14 9.87
CA ALA A 402 23.05 0.68 8.83
C ALA A 402 22.60 0.23 7.42
N LYS A 403 22.33 -1.07 7.25
CA LYS A 403 21.82 -1.63 5.99
C LYS A 403 20.31 -1.63 5.87
N THR A 404 19.57 -1.47 6.95
CA THR A 404 18.11 -1.53 6.95
C THR A 404 17.44 -0.20 7.30
N ASN A 405 18.24 0.84 7.59
CA ASN A 405 17.72 2.15 7.91
C ASN A 405 17.05 2.78 6.68
N TRP A 406 15.85 3.27 6.89
CA TRP A 406 15.06 3.95 5.88
C TRP A 406 14.53 5.25 6.48
N GLU A 407 14.77 6.35 5.80
CA GLU A 407 14.26 7.65 6.22
C GLU A 407 13.21 8.14 5.24
N SER A 408 12.10 8.63 5.76
CA SER A 408 11.07 9.26 4.97
C SER A 408 10.52 10.49 5.67
N ALA A 409 10.10 11.49 4.89
CA ALA A 409 9.47 12.68 5.39
C ALA A 409 8.26 13.04 4.54
N THR A 410 7.16 13.38 5.18
CA THR A 410 6.05 14.08 4.55
C THR A 410 6.22 15.57 4.87
N VAL A 411 6.25 16.40 3.84
CA VAL A 411 6.33 17.85 3.98
C VAL A 411 4.97 18.44 3.68
N THR A 412 4.36 19.09 4.68
CA THR A 412 3.11 19.82 4.52
C THR A 412 3.40 21.32 4.58
N THR A 413 3.08 22.06 3.52
CA THR A 413 3.19 23.52 3.52
C THR A 413 1.94 24.17 4.11
N LEU A 414 2.11 25.31 4.76
CA LEU A 414 0.99 26.02 5.39
C LEU A 414 0.21 26.90 4.41
N ASP A 415 0.76 27.13 3.23
CA ASP A 415 0.14 27.89 2.15
C ASP A 415 0.51 27.30 0.77
N ASP A 416 -0.03 27.87 -0.29
CA ASP A 416 0.12 27.38 -1.65
C ASP A 416 1.30 27.99 -2.43
N LYS A 417 2.19 28.75 -1.79
CA LYS A 417 3.35 29.40 -2.45
C LYS A 417 4.33 28.43 -3.09
N ILE A 418 4.32 27.17 -2.64
CA ILE A 418 5.14 26.09 -3.21
C ILE A 418 4.65 25.65 -4.62
N ILE A 419 3.38 25.87 -4.95
CA ILE A 419 2.73 25.36 -6.19
C ILE A 419 3.50 25.72 -7.47
N PRO A 420 3.95 26.97 -7.71
CA PRO A 420 4.70 27.30 -8.90
C PRO A 420 6.00 26.49 -9.06
N TYR A 421 6.67 26.20 -7.94
CA TYR A 421 7.92 25.40 -7.94
C TYR A 421 7.62 23.93 -8.28
N ILE A 422 6.59 23.36 -7.68
CA ILE A 422 6.13 22.01 -7.98
C ILE A 422 5.75 21.90 -9.46
N THR A 423 4.94 22.83 -9.95
CA THR A 423 4.51 22.86 -11.36
C THR A 423 5.69 23.00 -12.30
N ASN A 424 6.71 23.79 -11.95
CA ASN A 424 7.91 23.93 -12.77
C ASN A 424 8.69 22.61 -12.88
N ILE A 425 8.83 21.86 -11.79
CA ILE A 425 9.55 20.58 -11.78
C ILE A 425 8.71 19.47 -12.37
N CYS A 426 7.48 19.31 -11.90
CA CYS A 426 6.62 18.18 -12.26
C CYS A 426 5.87 18.40 -13.58
N LYS A 427 5.85 19.61 -14.10
CA LYS A 427 5.09 20.04 -15.30
C LYS A 427 3.59 19.83 -15.16
N ARG A 428 3.10 19.75 -13.91
CA ARG A 428 1.67 19.59 -13.59
C ARG A 428 1.34 20.35 -12.32
N ASP A 429 0.18 20.96 -12.28
CA ASP A 429 -0.37 21.56 -11.06
C ASP A 429 -0.80 20.43 -10.10
N PRO A 430 -0.31 20.37 -8.85
CA PRO A 430 -0.71 19.35 -7.89
C PRO A 430 -2.20 19.37 -7.58
N ARG A 431 -2.87 20.51 -7.75
CA ARG A 431 -4.32 20.66 -7.57
C ARG A 431 -5.15 20.30 -8.80
N SER A 432 -4.53 19.79 -9.86
CA SER A 432 -5.22 19.41 -11.10
C SER A 432 -6.21 18.25 -10.96
N GLY A 433 -6.26 17.61 -9.78
CA GLY A 433 -7.11 16.46 -9.50
C GLY A 433 -6.55 15.12 -9.98
N LYS A 434 -5.31 15.11 -10.47
CA LYS A 434 -4.62 13.87 -10.88
C LYS A 434 -4.11 13.09 -9.68
N VAL A 435 -4.11 11.78 -9.80
CA VAL A 435 -3.79 10.86 -8.69
C VAL A 435 -2.37 11.09 -8.18
N VAL A 436 -1.40 11.22 -9.08
CA VAL A 436 -0.03 11.61 -8.76
C VAL A 436 0.40 12.75 -9.67
N THR A 437 0.93 13.80 -9.08
CA THR A 437 1.32 14.99 -9.85
C THR A 437 2.71 14.87 -10.44
N GLY A 438 3.67 14.30 -9.72
CA GLY A 438 5.09 14.46 -10.00
C GLY A 438 5.83 13.25 -10.54
N GLY A 439 5.30 12.07 -10.51
CA GLY A 439 6.11 10.85 -10.67
C GLY A 439 7.18 10.79 -9.57
N ILE A 440 8.17 9.94 -9.73
CA ILE A 440 9.36 9.99 -8.88
C ILE A 440 10.34 11.01 -9.46
N VAL A 441 10.82 11.91 -8.63
CA VAL A 441 11.94 12.80 -8.90
C VAL A 441 13.13 12.31 -8.09
N SER A 442 14.13 11.76 -8.77
CA SER A 442 15.34 11.20 -8.16
C SER A 442 16.48 12.22 -8.22
N CYS A 443 17.15 12.43 -7.10
CA CYS A 443 18.33 13.30 -7.04
C CYS A 443 19.58 12.49 -7.43
N GLN A 444 20.02 12.61 -8.67
CA GLN A 444 21.07 11.77 -9.27
C GLN A 444 22.40 11.87 -8.53
N ASP A 445 22.73 13.03 -8.00
CA ASP A 445 23.98 13.32 -7.28
C ASP A 445 23.83 13.34 -5.75
N SER A 446 22.73 12.78 -5.24
CA SER A 446 22.54 12.60 -3.81
C SER A 446 23.31 11.38 -3.30
N SER A 447 24.08 11.57 -2.24
CA SER A 447 24.71 10.46 -1.49
C SER A 447 23.72 9.65 -0.64
N TRP A 448 22.45 10.10 -0.52
CA TRP A 448 21.43 9.49 0.32
C TRP A 448 20.35 8.74 -0.48
N LEU A 449 20.54 8.58 -1.76
CA LEU A 449 19.51 8.03 -2.64
C LEU A 449 18.17 8.80 -2.52
N LEU A 450 18.26 10.11 -2.43
CA LEU A 450 17.09 10.95 -2.22
C LEU A 450 16.15 10.92 -3.42
N SER A 451 14.91 10.63 -3.18
CA SER A 451 13.82 10.79 -4.15
C SER A 451 12.59 11.37 -3.46
N TRP A 452 11.71 11.96 -4.24
CA TRP A 452 10.47 12.51 -3.73
C TRP A 452 9.35 12.43 -4.78
N THR A 453 8.13 12.50 -4.32
CA THR A 453 6.93 12.53 -5.17
C THR A 453 5.92 13.51 -4.58
N ILE A 454 5.02 14.00 -5.42
CA ILE A 454 3.89 14.82 -5.01
C ILE A 454 2.61 14.01 -5.16
N ASN A 455 2.00 13.69 -4.06
CA ASN A 455 0.72 13.03 -4.05
C ASN A 455 -0.38 13.96 -4.56
N ARG A 456 -1.51 13.38 -4.98
CA ARG A 456 -2.71 14.12 -5.28
C ARG A 456 -3.11 14.97 -4.09
N GLN A 457 -3.39 16.24 -4.31
CA GLN A 457 -3.92 17.11 -3.27
C GLN A 457 -5.36 16.72 -2.90
N GLY A 458 -5.68 16.80 -1.63
CA GLY A 458 -6.90 16.22 -1.05
C GLY A 458 -6.79 14.71 -0.86
N GLN A 459 -5.58 14.19 -0.63
CA GLN A 459 -5.33 12.79 -0.33
C GLN A 459 -5.75 12.42 1.12
N PHE A 460 -5.88 13.39 1.98
CA PHE A 460 -6.54 13.25 3.28
C PHE A 460 -7.91 13.93 3.20
N LYS A 461 -8.95 13.29 3.76
CA LYS A 461 -10.31 13.85 3.74
C LYS A 461 -10.39 15.23 4.39
N GLU A 462 -9.62 15.41 5.45
CA GLU A 462 -9.59 16.64 6.24
C GLU A 462 -8.48 17.61 5.80
N GLN A 463 -7.82 17.35 4.67
CA GLN A 463 -6.77 18.25 4.18
C GLN A 463 -7.34 19.63 3.87
N ASN A 464 -6.73 20.65 4.49
CA ASN A 464 -7.05 22.03 4.17
C ASN A 464 -6.69 22.32 2.70
N PRO A 465 -7.60 22.89 1.89
CA PRO A 465 -7.35 23.19 0.48
C PRO A 465 -6.17 24.15 0.20
N GLU A 466 -5.77 24.95 1.19
CA GLU A 466 -4.62 25.87 1.08
C GLU A 466 -3.28 25.20 1.37
N GLN A 467 -3.29 24.00 1.96
CA GLN A 467 -2.09 23.23 2.27
C GLN A 467 -1.72 22.27 1.12
N VAL A 468 -0.44 22.06 0.97
CA VAL A 468 0.12 21.17 -0.07
C VAL A 468 1.05 20.15 0.57
#